data_eaa7783c762cdd5abf00184cf8751c84
#
_entry.id   eaa7783c762cdd5abf00184cf8751c84
#
_cell.length_a   1.000
_cell.length_b   1.000
_cell.length_c   1.000
_cell.angle_alpha   90.00
_cell.angle_beta   90.00
_cell.angle_gamma   90.00
#
_symmetry.space_group_name_H-M   'P 1'
#
loop_
_entity.id
_entity.type
_entity.pdbx_description
1 polymer ?
#
loop_
_entity_poly.entity_id
_entity_poly.type
_entity_poly.pdbx_seq_one_letter_code
_entity_poly.pdbx_strand_id
1 'polypeptide(L)'
;MKLSGDWEKLAKKLEKLYTDTPQKVGMTLKQVAEQTIKEVKEETPADTGQLRMGWHRENGGSFKQIIYNNVEYVNHVEYGHRAVYFGKDTGEVVPGVFMLKKTIEKLEPIFKDEIGSTIKAEFDK
;
A
#
# COMPACT_ATOMS: atom_id res chain seq x y z
N MET A 1 -21.04 39.63 -16.86
CA MET A 1 -21.21 38.50 -17.78
C MET A 1 -21.78 37.32 -17.03
N LYS A 2 -22.89 36.81 -17.45
CA LYS A 2 -23.57 35.71 -16.79
C LYS A 2 -23.06 34.38 -17.38
N LEU A 3 -22.56 33.49 -16.54
CA LEU A 3 -22.17 32.15 -16.98
C LEU A 3 -23.44 31.38 -17.40
N SER A 4 -23.32 30.56 -18.43
CA SER A 4 -24.40 29.66 -18.82
C SER A 4 -24.68 28.62 -17.75
N GLY A 5 -25.88 28.02 -17.75
CA GLY A 5 -26.22 26.94 -16.83
C GLY A 5 -25.25 25.74 -16.88
N ASP A 6 -24.66 25.48 -18.04
CA ASP A 6 -23.68 24.42 -18.22
C ASP A 6 -22.37 24.69 -17.46
N TRP A 7 -21.93 25.96 -17.47
CA TRP A 7 -20.77 26.39 -16.70
C TRP A 7 -21.00 26.29 -15.21
N GLU A 8 -22.19 26.67 -14.73
CA GLU A 8 -22.56 26.55 -13.33
C GLU A 8 -22.57 25.10 -12.90
N LYS A 9 -23.11 24.22 -13.72
CA LYS A 9 -23.11 22.76 -13.45
C LYS A 9 -21.67 22.21 -13.38
N LEU A 10 -20.82 22.61 -14.32
CA LEU A 10 -19.43 22.21 -14.34
C LEU A 10 -18.69 22.71 -13.10
N ALA A 11 -18.88 23.98 -12.73
CA ALA A 11 -18.25 24.57 -11.56
C ALA A 11 -18.65 23.83 -10.28
N LYS A 12 -19.93 23.51 -10.11
CA LYS A 12 -20.42 22.72 -8.97
C LYS A 12 -19.83 21.32 -8.95
N LYS A 13 -19.72 20.67 -10.10
CA LYS A 13 -19.12 19.36 -10.24
C LYS A 13 -17.64 19.37 -9.84
N LEU A 14 -16.88 20.36 -10.28
CA LEU A 14 -15.47 20.53 -9.92
C LEU A 14 -15.29 20.80 -8.44
N GLU A 15 -16.14 21.66 -7.86
CA GLU A 15 -16.13 21.92 -6.42
C GLU A 15 -16.38 20.64 -5.61
N LYS A 16 -17.36 19.85 -6.01
CA LYS A 16 -17.68 18.58 -5.38
C LYS A 16 -16.54 17.59 -5.49
N LEU A 17 -15.89 17.50 -6.64
CA LEU A 17 -14.70 16.69 -6.84
C LEU A 17 -13.56 17.11 -5.89
N TYR A 18 -13.37 18.41 -5.74
CA TYR A 18 -12.34 18.96 -4.86
C TYR A 18 -12.59 18.62 -3.39
N THR A 19 -13.85 18.62 -2.96
CA THR A 19 -14.21 18.35 -1.55
C THR A 19 -14.41 16.88 -1.25
N ASP A 20 -15.05 16.11 -2.13
CA ASP A 20 -15.46 14.72 -1.87
C ASP A 20 -14.43 13.69 -2.33
N THR A 21 -13.77 13.94 -3.46
CA THR A 21 -12.82 12.99 -4.05
C THR A 21 -11.66 12.64 -3.14
N PRO A 22 -11.01 13.59 -2.42
CA PRO A 22 -9.94 13.25 -1.50
C PRO A 22 -10.36 12.24 -0.43
N GLN A 23 -11.56 12.38 0.12
CA GLN A 23 -12.09 11.45 1.11
C GLN A 23 -12.32 10.06 0.52
N LYS A 24 -12.90 9.99 -0.67
CA LYS A 24 -13.16 8.72 -1.37
C LYS A 24 -11.87 8.00 -1.75
N VAL A 25 -10.90 8.72 -2.29
CA VAL A 25 -9.58 8.18 -2.61
C VAL A 25 -8.86 7.72 -1.35
N GLY A 26 -8.95 8.50 -0.27
CA GLY A 26 -8.37 8.12 1.02
C GLY A 26 -8.95 6.83 1.58
N MET A 27 -10.26 6.63 1.46
CA MET A 27 -10.92 5.39 1.86
C MET A 27 -10.49 4.21 1.00
N THR A 28 -10.37 4.40 -0.30
CA THR A 28 -9.88 3.36 -1.22
C THR A 28 -8.44 2.99 -0.89
N LEU A 29 -7.57 3.97 -0.64
CA LEU A 29 -6.19 3.73 -0.21
C LEU A 29 -6.11 2.94 1.08
N LYS A 30 -6.98 3.24 2.04
CA LYS A 30 -7.05 2.49 3.29
C LYS A 30 -7.41 1.03 3.05
N GLN A 31 -8.40 0.77 2.21
CA GLN A 31 -8.81 -0.59 1.84
C GLN A 31 -7.68 -1.33 1.12
N VAL A 32 -7.01 -0.66 0.19
CA VAL A 32 -5.83 -1.18 -0.52
C VAL A 32 -4.73 -1.54 0.46
N ALA A 33 -4.45 -0.67 1.43
CA ALA A 33 -3.41 -0.92 2.44
C ALA A 33 -3.77 -2.11 3.34
N GLU A 34 -5.02 -2.25 3.73
CA GLU A 34 -5.50 -3.40 4.52
C GLU A 34 -5.37 -4.70 3.74
N GLN A 35 -5.68 -4.69 2.45
CA GLN A 35 -5.50 -5.84 1.58
C GLN A 35 -4.02 -6.18 1.40
N THR A 36 -3.16 -5.17 1.27
CA THR A 36 -1.72 -5.36 1.18
C THR A 36 -1.17 -6.03 2.44
N ILE A 37 -1.61 -5.62 3.62
CA ILE A 37 -1.24 -6.26 4.89
C ILE A 37 -1.62 -7.75 4.88
N LYS A 38 -2.82 -8.05 4.46
CA LYS A 38 -3.31 -9.43 4.37
C LYS A 38 -2.44 -10.28 3.43
N GLU A 39 -2.17 -9.77 2.24
CA GLU A 39 -1.39 -10.48 1.24
C GLU A 39 0.08 -10.63 1.65
N VAL A 40 0.70 -9.60 2.22
CA VAL A 40 2.09 -9.68 2.67
C VAL A 40 2.25 -10.67 3.82
N LYS A 41 1.25 -10.79 4.67
CA LYS A 41 1.24 -11.82 5.73
C LYS A 41 1.23 -13.22 5.14
N GLU A 42 0.49 -13.46 4.06
CA GLU A 42 0.46 -14.74 3.37
C GLU A 42 1.81 -15.09 2.72
N GLU A 43 2.53 -14.07 2.20
CA GLU A 43 3.86 -14.25 1.62
C GLU A 43 4.97 -14.37 2.68
N THR A 44 4.67 -14.11 3.94
CA THR A 44 5.64 -14.11 5.02
C THR A 44 5.83 -15.52 5.58
N PRO A 45 7.09 -15.99 5.76
CA PRO A 45 7.35 -17.28 6.42
C PRO A 45 6.71 -17.33 7.80
N ALA A 46 6.12 -18.48 8.13
CA ALA A 46 5.32 -18.64 9.34
C ALA A 46 6.05 -19.35 10.49
N ASP A 47 7.36 -19.52 10.41
CA ASP A 47 8.14 -20.35 11.34
C ASP A 47 7.90 -20.02 12.82
N THR A 48 7.86 -18.73 13.16
CA THR A 48 7.58 -18.27 14.52
C THR A 48 6.26 -17.52 14.67
N GLY A 49 5.65 -17.13 13.56
CA GLY A 49 4.49 -16.24 13.53
C GLY A 49 4.79 -14.80 13.89
N GLN A 50 5.92 -14.52 14.52
CA GLN A 50 6.30 -13.18 14.98
C GLN A 50 6.46 -12.20 13.80
N LEU A 51 7.16 -12.63 12.75
CA LEU A 51 7.37 -11.80 11.56
C LEU A 51 6.04 -11.50 10.85
N ARG A 52 5.19 -12.52 10.72
CA ARG A 52 3.87 -12.37 10.10
C ARG A 52 3.00 -11.39 10.89
N MET A 53 2.99 -11.49 12.20
CA MET A 53 2.24 -10.59 13.08
C MET A 53 2.82 -9.19 13.17
N GLY A 54 4.08 -9.02 12.77
CA GLY A 54 4.79 -7.73 12.80
C GLY A 54 4.38 -6.74 11.71
N TRP A 55 3.61 -7.15 10.71
CA TRP A 55 3.12 -6.27 9.66
C TRP A 55 2.02 -5.34 10.16
N HIS A 56 2.22 -4.06 9.98
CA HIS A 56 1.31 -3.02 10.44
C HIS A 56 1.09 -1.96 9.37
N ARG A 57 -0.02 -1.25 9.51
CA ARG A 57 -0.38 -0.12 8.67
C ARG A 57 -0.51 1.13 9.52
N GLU A 58 -0.03 2.24 8.99
CA GLU A 58 -0.18 3.55 9.61
C GLU A 58 -0.73 4.54 8.58
N ASN A 59 -1.60 5.44 9.02
CA ASN A 59 -2.11 6.51 8.19
C ASN A 59 -1.06 7.62 8.12
N GLY A 60 -0.54 7.86 6.91
CA GLY A 60 0.51 8.86 6.68
C GLY A 60 0.01 10.19 6.14
N GLY A 61 -1.32 10.33 5.94
CA GLY A 61 -1.93 11.54 5.37
C GLY A 61 -3.14 11.19 4.52
N SER A 62 -3.72 12.20 3.86
CA SER A 62 -4.94 12.04 3.05
C SER A 62 -4.75 11.07 1.88
N PHE A 63 -3.55 11.03 1.29
CA PHE A 63 -3.23 10.19 0.13
C PHE A 63 -2.03 9.28 0.40
N LYS A 64 -1.79 8.94 1.65
CA LYS A 64 -0.62 8.15 2.01
C LYS A 64 -0.96 7.14 3.08
N GLN A 65 -0.65 5.88 2.80
CA GLN A 65 -0.68 4.80 3.77
C GLN A 65 0.74 4.22 3.89
N ILE A 66 1.15 3.93 5.09
CA ILE A 66 2.49 3.38 5.37
C ILE A 66 2.32 1.95 5.85
N ILE A 67 3.01 1.03 5.18
CA ILE A 67 3.04 -0.38 5.56
C ILE A 67 4.45 -0.69 6.04
N TYR A 68 4.56 -1.24 7.22
CA TYR A 68 5.85 -1.52 7.83
C TYR A 68 5.80 -2.78 8.68
N ASN A 69 6.98 -3.29 8.98
CA ASN A 69 7.16 -4.39 9.92
C ASN A 69 8.18 -3.95 10.97
N ASN A 70 7.83 -4.12 12.25
CA ASN A 70 8.66 -3.67 13.36
C ASN A 70 9.58 -4.76 13.93
N VAL A 71 9.63 -5.92 13.31
CA VAL A 71 10.53 -7.00 13.72
C VAL A 71 11.95 -6.68 13.26
N GLU A 72 12.94 -6.80 14.15
CA GLU A 72 14.32 -6.39 13.91
C GLU A 72 14.95 -7.05 12.67
N TYR A 73 14.63 -8.30 12.41
CA TYR A 73 15.22 -9.06 11.30
C TYR A 73 14.44 -9.01 9.99
N VAL A 74 13.42 -8.14 9.86
CA VAL A 74 12.57 -8.09 8.66
C VAL A 74 13.38 -7.83 7.39
N ASN A 75 14.38 -6.97 7.44
CA ASN A 75 15.23 -6.66 6.29
C ASN A 75 16.05 -7.87 5.84
N HIS A 76 16.53 -8.67 6.77
CA HIS A 76 17.26 -9.90 6.47
C HIS A 76 16.38 -10.92 5.74
N VAL A 77 15.11 -11.02 6.12
CA VAL A 77 14.17 -11.93 5.46
C VAL A 77 13.78 -11.40 4.09
N GLU A 78 13.51 -10.09 3.99
CA GLU A 78 13.10 -9.46 2.73
C GLU A 78 14.20 -9.53 1.67
N TYR A 79 15.41 -9.11 2.02
CA TYR A 79 16.52 -8.94 1.07
C TYR A 79 17.58 -10.02 1.11
N GLY A 80 17.53 -10.89 2.11
CA GLY A 80 18.58 -11.87 2.35
C GLY A 80 19.72 -11.28 3.21
N HIS A 81 20.60 -12.14 3.62
CA HIS A 81 21.73 -11.76 4.47
C HIS A 81 22.85 -12.78 4.39
N ARG A 82 24.03 -12.41 4.89
CA ARG A 82 25.12 -13.35 5.06
C ARG A 82 24.89 -14.17 6.32
N ALA A 83 25.15 -15.48 6.22
CA ALA A 83 25.07 -16.36 7.37
C ALA A 83 26.29 -16.16 8.27
N VAL A 84 26.03 -15.88 9.55
CA VAL A 84 27.07 -15.66 10.57
C VAL A 84 26.87 -16.70 11.67
N TYR A 85 27.91 -17.51 11.92
CA TYR A 85 27.91 -18.49 12.99
C TYR A 85 29.05 -18.19 13.96
N PHE A 86 28.74 -18.17 15.26
CA PHE A 86 29.72 -17.90 16.33
C PHE A 86 30.51 -16.59 16.09
N GLY A 87 29.85 -15.55 15.57
CA GLY A 87 30.45 -14.25 15.27
C GLY A 87 31.33 -14.23 14.02
N LYS A 88 31.40 -15.34 13.26
CA LYS A 88 32.20 -15.41 12.02
C LYS A 88 31.31 -15.46 10.79
N ASP A 89 31.65 -14.63 9.80
CA ASP A 89 31.03 -14.68 8.48
C ASP A 89 31.46 -15.98 7.79
N THR A 90 30.47 -16.81 7.42
CA THR A 90 30.72 -18.10 6.75
C THR A 90 30.95 -17.96 5.25
N GLY A 91 30.72 -16.77 4.67
CA GLY A 91 30.72 -16.55 3.23
C GLY A 91 29.46 -17.03 2.54
N GLU A 92 28.56 -17.70 3.23
CA GLU A 92 27.28 -18.13 2.69
C GLU A 92 26.28 -16.99 2.70
N VAL A 93 25.43 -16.93 1.68
CA VAL A 93 24.35 -15.95 1.56
C VAL A 93 23.02 -16.67 1.67
N VAL A 94 22.19 -16.22 2.62
CA VAL A 94 20.79 -16.66 2.71
C VAL A 94 19.96 -15.77 1.79
N PRO A 95 19.29 -16.35 0.78
CA PRO A 95 18.51 -15.54 -0.16
C PRO A 95 17.31 -14.88 0.51
N GLY A 96 16.94 -13.70 0.02
CA GLY A 96 15.73 -13.01 0.47
C GLY A 96 14.47 -13.69 0.00
N VAL A 97 13.40 -13.53 0.77
CA VAL A 97 12.06 -14.05 0.43
C VAL A 97 11.27 -13.04 -0.39
N PHE A 98 11.61 -11.75 -0.28
CA PHE A 98 10.94 -10.66 -1.00
C PHE A 98 9.43 -10.62 -0.77
N MET A 99 9.01 -10.73 0.47
CA MET A 99 7.62 -10.72 0.90
C MET A 99 6.86 -9.50 0.40
N LEU A 100 7.40 -8.34 0.70
CA LEU A 100 6.77 -7.05 0.35
C LEU A 100 6.87 -6.78 -1.15
N LYS A 101 8.04 -7.04 -1.75
CA LYS A 101 8.24 -6.85 -3.18
C LYS A 101 7.27 -7.69 -4.01
N LYS A 102 7.14 -8.98 -3.69
CA LYS A 102 6.21 -9.88 -4.36
C LYS A 102 4.77 -9.43 -4.22
N THR A 103 4.39 -8.99 -3.03
CA THR A 103 3.05 -8.49 -2.75
C THR A 103 2.75 -7.24 -3.56
N ILE A 104 3.66 -6.28 -3.60
CA ILE A 104 3.49 -5.04 -4.35
C ILE A 104 3.39 -5.32 -5.84
N GLU A 105 4.26 -6.16 -6.40
CA GLU A 105 4.24 -6.52 -7.83
C GLU A 105 2.92 -7.17 -8.22
N LYS A 106 2.36 -7.99 -7.36
CA LYS A 106 1.07 -8.67 -7.57
C LYS A 106 -0.10 -7.70 -7.52
N LEU A 107 -0.11 -6.80 -6.56
CA LEU A 107 -1.28 -5.96 -6.25
C LEU A 107 -1.27 -4.60 -6.93
N GLU A 108 -0.12 -4.09 -7.32
CA GLU A 108 0.00 -2.75 -7.91
C GLU A 108 -0.95 -2.50 -9.09
N PRO A 109 -1.05 -3.40 -10.10
CA PRO A 109 -1.99 -3.18 -11.21
C PRO A 109 -3.44 -3.13 -10.75
N ILE A 110 -3.81 -3.99 -9.80
CA ILE A 110 -5.18 -4.06 -9.25
C ILE A 110 -5.51 -2.76 -8.52
N PHE A 111 -4.57 -2.24 -7.74
CA PHE A 111 -4.77 -1.02 -6.96
C PHE A 111 -4.86 0.23 -7.83
N LYS A 112 -4.05 0.29 -8.88
CA LYS A 112 -4.15 1.37 -9.87
C LYS A 112 -5.54 1.43 -10.49
N ASP A 113 -6.09 0.27 -10.84
CA ASP A 113 -7.43 0.18 -11.42
C ASP A 113 -8.51 0.59 -10.40
N GLU A 114 -8.41 0.15 -9.16
CA GLU A 114 -9.36 0.52 -8.10
C GLU A 114 -9.35 2.01 -7.82
N ILE A 115 -8.18 2.61 -7.69
CA ILE A 115 -8.03 4.05 -7.44
C ILE A 115 -8.52 4.84 -8.64
N GLY A 116 -8.14 4.44 -9.85
CA GLY A 116 -8.60 5.06 -11.08
C GLY A 116 -10.13 5.01 -11.23
N SER A 117 -10.73 3.87 -10.89
CA SER A 117 -12.20 3.71 -10.92
C SER A 117 -12.89 4.59 -9.89
N THR A 118 -12.31 4.75 -8.71
CA THR A 118 -12.85 5.64 -7.67
C THR A 118 -12.86 7.08 -8.14
N ILE A 119 -11.77 7.55 -8.73
CA ILE A 119 -11.66 8.92 -9.26
C ILE A 119 -12.65 9.12 -10.40
N LYS A 120 -12.72 8.19 -11.33
CA LYS A 120 -13.66 8.25 -12.46
C LYS A 120 -15.10 8.28 -11.99
N ALA A 121 -15.47 7.45 -11.03
CA ALA A 121 -16.83 7.43 -10.48
C ALA A 121 -17.22 8.77 -9.86
N GLU A 122 -16.31 9.42 -9.14
CA GLU A 122 -16.55 10.75 -8.59
C GLU A 122 -16.67 11.83 -9.68
N PHE A 123 -15.85 11.72 -10.73
CA PHE A 123 -15.91 12.65 -11.87
C PHE A 123 -17.23 12.52 -12.65
N ASP A 124 -17.75 11.32 -12.82
CA ASP A 124 -18.94 11.03 -13.62
C ASP A 124 -20.28 11.31 -12.87
N LYS A 125 -20.23 11.66 -11.61
CA LYS A 125 -21.43 11.97 -10.81
C LYS A 125 -22.16 13.23 -11.28
#